data_4f876a5576c5e40d45cb53e5af08e8b8
#
_entry.id   4f876a5576c5e40d45cb53e5af08e8b8
#
_cell.length_a   1.000
_cell.length_b   1.000
_cell.length_c   1.000
_cell.angle_alpha   90.00
_cell.angle_beta   90.00
_cell.angle_gamma   90.00
#
_symmetry.space_group_name_H-M   'P 1'
#
loop_
_entity.id
_entity.type
_entity.pdbx_description
1 polymer ?
#
loop_
_entity_poly.entity_id
_entity_poly.type
_entity_poly.pdbx_seq_one_letter_code
_entity_poly.pdbx_strand_id
1 'polypeptide(L)'
;MTTPRSFGPLGDVALLRGHAPYTLAGYAGFRAVIDTDGAVPARLKALFIAVAAIDRRYPELARRELARGASLGLTVRDATAGLIVLSSLRGEGAALEFADVIATVFDDSGAPPPQDLPHAGPGEAEANFLAYFGTIPVPLAQLMRLCPGAADAYYLMRRGSIDANPLSPKHGELLLLAILAAGYSPMAATHVRGARMAGATDQEIAEAVLCAVPAAGIAAWIGVGAMLAPD
;
A
#
# COMPACT_ATOMS: atom_id res chain seq x y z
N MET A 1 -11.23 -0.19 32.51
CA MET A 1 -10.54 1.06 32.11
C MET A 1 -10.65 1.17 30.60
N THR A 2 -11.39 2.15 30.08
CA THR A 2 -11.48 2.40 28.64
C THR A 2 -10.18 3.04 28.18
N THR A 3 -9.45 2.38 27.29
CA THR A 3 -8.28 2.94 26.62
C THR A 3 -8.67 4.31 26.01
N PRO A 4 -7.86 5.36 26.20
CA PRO A 4 -8.15 6.66 25.59
C PRO A 4 -8.31 6.48 24.07
N ARG A 5 -9.45 6.90 23.51
CA ARG A 5 -9.68 6.84 22.06
C ARG A 5 -8.71 7.79 21.38
N SER A 6 -7.84 7.26 20.52
CA SER A 6 -7.01 8.09 19.67
C SER A 6 -7.89 8.72 18.58
N PHE A 7 -7.85 10.04 18.50
CA PHE A 7 -8.49 10.77 17.39
C PHE A 7 -7.55 10.93 16.18
N GLY A 8 -6.35 10.36 16.26
CA GLY A 8 -5.31 10.61 15.28
C GLY A 8 -4.96 12.11 15.19
N PRO A 9 -4.31 12.55 14.10
CA PRO A 9 -3.90 13.95 13.93
C PRO A 9 -5.04 14.97 13.99
N LEU A 10 -6.27 14.58 13.64
CA LEU A 10 -7.42 15.47 13.68
C LEU A 10 -7.87 15.82 15.12
N GLY A 11 -7.51 15.01 16.10
CA GLY A 11 -7.76 15.31 17.50
C GLY A 11 -7.06 16.57 18.00
N ASP A 12 -5.98 16.99 17.36
CA ASP A 12 -5.22 18.18 17.71
C ASP A 12 -5.79 19.47 17.09
N VAL A 13 -6.75 19.36 16.18
CA VAL A 13 -7.36 20.51 15.51
C VAL A 13 -8.41 21.15 16.42
N ALA A 14 -8.08 22.32 17.01
CA ALA A 14 -8.93 23.00 17.97
C ALA A 14 -10.34 23.30 17.42
N LEU A 15 -10.45 23.70 16.16
CA LEU A 15 -11.73 23.97 15.50
C LEU A 15 -12.63 22.73 15.46
N LEU A 16 -12.06 21.56 15.16
CA LEU A 16 -12.83 20.31 15.16
C LEU A 16 -13.28 19.92 16.56
N ARG A 17 -12.42 20.11 17.58
CA ARG A 17 -12.78 19.87 18.97
C ARG A 17 -13.92 20.78 19.44
N GLY A 18 -13.90 22.02 19.02
CA GLY A 18 -14.92 23.01 19.45
C GLY A 18 -16.24 22.91 18.67
N HIS A 19 -16.21 22.50 17.40
CA HIS A 19 -17.36 22.69 16.51
C HIS A 19 -17.83 21.43 15.80
N ALA A 20 -17.08 20.32 15.83
CA ALA A 20 -17.38 19.14 15.02
C ALA A 20 -17.25 17.80 15.78
N PRO A 21 -18.00 17.60 16.89
CA PRO A 21 -17.86 16.41 17.73
C PRO A 21 -18.20 15.11 16.99
N TYR A 22 -19.17 15.12 16.08
CA TYR A 22 -19.51 13.95 15.26
C TYR A 22 -18.42 13.56 14.28
N THR A 23 -17.75 14.55 13.67
CA THR A 23 -16.59 14.32 12.79
C THR A 23 -15.46 13.64 13.55
N LEU A 24 -15.11 14.17 14.74
CA LEU A 24 -14.08 13.56 15.58
C LEU A 24 -14.46 12.17 16.06
N ALA A 25 -15.72 11.94 16.45
CA ALA A 25 -16.20 10.62 16.85
C ALA A 25 -16.11 9.62 15.71
N GLY A 26 -16.44 10.03 14.47
CA GLY A 26 -16.30 9.21 13.27
C GLY A 26 -14.83 8.83 13.01
N TYR A 27 -13.93 9.80 13.01
CA TYR A 27 -12.49 9.53 12.86
C TYR A 27 -11.93 8.67 13.98
N ALA A 28 -12.33 8.89 15.23
CA ALA A 28 -11.94 8.01 16.33
C ALA A 28 -12.39 6.56 16.11
N GLY A 29 -13.58 6.36 15.52
CA GLY A 29 -14.07 5.03 15.11
C GLY A 29 -13.17 4.37 14.06
N PHE A 30 -12.79 5.09 12.99
CA PHE A 30 -11.84 4.59 12.00
C PHE A 30 -10.47 4.29 12.61
N ARG A 31 -9.95 5.21 13.43
CA ARG A 31 -8.65 5.01 14.12
C ARG A 31 -8.69 3.77 15.03
N ALA A 32 -9.81 3.50 15.70
CA ALA A 32 -9.94 2.29 16.52
C ALA A 32 -9.78 0.99 15.71
N VAL A 33 -10.17 0.99 14.42
CA VAL A 33 -9.98 -0.16 13.52
C VAL A 33 -8.57 -0.21 12.97
N ILE A 34 -8.04 0.91 12.45
CA ILE A 34 -6.77 0.92 11.72
C ILE A 34 -5.54 1.08 12.61
N ASP A 35 -5.68 1.48 13.87
CA ASP A 35 -4.56 1.65 14.81
C ASP A 35 -4.29 0.43 15.68
N THR A 36 -5.20 -0.55 15.73
CA THR A 36 -5.11 -1.74 16.57
C THR A 36 -4.91 -3.00 15.75
N ASP A 37 -4.40 -4.06 16.36
CA ASP A 37 -4.36 -5.37 15.73
C ASP A 37 -5.78 -5.86 15.44
N GLY A 38 -5.94 -6.45 14.25
CA GLY A 38 -7.16 -7.03 13.76
C GLY A 38 -6.82 -8.20 12.85
N ALA A 39 -7.53 -8.33 11.73
CA ALA A 39 -7.15 -9.30 10.70
C ALA A 39 -5.77 -8.95 10.10
N VAL A 40 -5.47 -7.65 9.97
CA VAL A 40 -4.15 -7.15 9.60
C VAL A 40 -3.46 -6.57 10.85
N PRO A 41 -2.18 -6.91 11.12
CA PRO A 41 -1.43 -6.33 12.23
C PRO A 41 -1.33 -4.79 12.16
N ALA A 42 -1.47 -4.12 13.30
CA ALA A 42 -1.45 -2.65 13.39
C ALA A 42 -0.19 -2.01 12.80
N ARG A 43 0.98 -2.67 12.94
CA ARG A 43 2.24 -2.20 12.35
C ARG A 43 2.18 -2.16 10.81
N LEU A 44 1.53 -3.14 10.18
CA LEU A 44 1.36 -3.17 8.72
C LEU A 44 0.29 -2.17 8.26
N LYS A 45 -0.79 -1.99 9.02
CA LYS A 45 -1.78 -0.94 8.75
C LYS A 45 -1.14 0.45 8.79
N ALA A 46 -0.20 0.70 9.71
CA ALA A 46 0.58 1.93 9.73
C ALA A 46 1.39 2.14 8.44
N LEU A 47 2.05 1.09 7.94
CA LEU A 47 2.74 1.12 6.65
C LEU A 47 1.78 1.42 5.50
N PHE A 48 0.62 0.75 5.46
CA PHE A 48 -0.37 0.93 4.40
C PHE A 48 -0.89 2.38 4.36
N ILE A 49 -1.16 2.98 5.54
CA ILE A 49 -1.55 4.39 5.65
C ILE A 49 -0.41 5.30 5.15
N ALA A 50 0.84 5.03 5.56
CA ALA A 50 1.99 5.84 5.18
C ALA A 50 2.18 5.85 3.66
N VAL A 51 2.10 4.68 3.01
CA VAL A 51 2.26 4.55 1.55
C VAL A 51 1.08 5.20 0.81
N ALA A 52 -0.16 5.02 1.29
CA ALA A 52 -1.33 5.72 0.75
C ALA A 52 -1.23 7.24 0.90
N ALA A 53 -0.63 7.72 1.99
CA ALA A 53 -0.40 9.15 2.20
C ALA A 53 0.62 9.73 1.20
N ILE A 54 1.68 9.01 0.88
CA ILE A 54 2.63 9.40 -0.18
C ILE A 54 1.94 9.47 -1.54
N ASP A 55 1.12 8.46 -1.88
CA ASP A 55 0.32 8.49 -3.12
C ASP A 55 -0.53 9.75 -3.23
N ARG A 56 -1.04 10.25 -2.11
CA ARG A 56 -1.87 11.46 -2.02
C ARG A 56 -1.08 12.75 -1.78
N ARG A 57 0.26 12.70 -1.79
CA ARG A 57 1.14 13.85 -1.57
C ARG A 57 1.04 14.45 -0.15
N TYR A 58 0.91 13.59 0.86
CA TYR A 58 0.87 13.96 2.28
C TYR A 58 2.08 13.38 3.05
N PRO A 59 3.32 13.82 2.78
CA PRO A 59 4.53 13.23 3.38
C PRO A 59 4.55 13.34 4.91
N GLU A 60 3.98 14.39 5.48
CA GLU A 60 3.92 14.54 6.94
C GLU A 60 2.99 13.50 7.58
N LEU A 61 1.86 13.16 6.94
CA LEU A 61 1.01 12.06 7.40
C LEU A 61 1.76 10.73 7.27
N ALA A 62 2.46 10.52 6.15
CA ALA A 62 3.27 9.33 5.93
C ALA A 62 4.34 9.17 7.03
N ARG A 63 5.07 10.24 7.36
CA ARG A 63 6.09 10.24 8.41
C ARG A 63 5.51 9.87 9.77
N ARG A 64 4.38 10.45 10.15
CA ARG A 64 3.70 10.15 11.42
C ARG A 64 3.27 8.69 11.50
N GLU A 65 2.68 8.16 10.43
CA GLU A 65 2.21 6.78 10.40
C GLU A 65 3.38 5.79 10.36
N LEU A 66 4.44 6.09 9.62
CA LEU A 66 5.63 5.25 9.59
C LEU A 66 6.33 5.21 10.96
N ALA A 67 6.42 6.36 11.65
CA ALA A 67 6.95 6.43 13.02
C ALA A 67 6.07 5.64 14.01
N ARG A 68 4.74 5.71 13.87
CA ARG A 68 3.83 4.85 14.64
C ARG A 68 4.08 3.37 14.35
N GLY A 69 4.24 3.01 13.08
CA GLY A 69 4.57 1.64 12.67
C GLY A 69 5.87 1.16 13.32
N ALA A 70 6.92 1.98 13.29
CA ALA A 70 8.20 1.68 13.93
C ALA A 70 8.04 1.43 15.44
N SER A 71 7.24 2.24 16.15
CA SER A 71 6.94 2.03 17.57
C SER A 71 6.17 0.72 17.86
N LEU A 72 5.51 0.15 16.85
CA LEU A 72 4.80 -1.13 16.89
C LEU A 72 5.65 -2.31 16.37
N GLY A 73 6.94 -2.08 16.10
CA GLY A 73 7.86 -3.12 15.62
C GLY A 73 7.89 -3.29 14.10
N LEU A 74 7.42 -2.30 13.33
CA LEU A 74 7.69 -2.24 11.90
C LEU A 74 9.20 -2.03 11.68
N THR A 75 9.78 -2.80 10.80
CA THR A 75 11.22 -2.71 10.48
C THR A 75 11.47 -1.86 9.23
N VAL A 76 12.72 -1.38 9.05
CA VAL A 76 13.14 -0.75 7.79
C VAL A 76 12.93 -1.68 6.59
N ARG A 77 13.13 -2.98 6.77
CA ARG A 77 12.86 -3.98 5.73
C ARG A 77 11.38 -4.00 5.32
N ASP A 78 10.44 -3.91 6.28
CA ASP A 78 9.02 -3.80 5.97
C ASP A 78 8.71 -2.48 5.25
N ALA A 79 9.34 -1.36 5.66
CA ALA A 79 9.18 -0.07 5.00
C ALA A 79 9.69 -0.08 3.56
N THR A 80 10.82 -0.80 3.30
CA THR A 80 11.35 -1.00 1.95
C THR A 80 10.34 -1.70 1.04
N ALA A 81 9.47 -2.57 1.56
CA ALA A 81 8.38 -3.15 0.77
C ALA A 81 7.44 -2.08 0.18
N GLY A 82 7.11 -1.06 0.97
CA GLY A 82 6.33 0.10 0.50
C GLY A 82 7.05 0.91 -0.58
N LEU A 83 8.35 1.12 -0.40
CA LEU A 83 9.20 1.80 -1.38
C LEU A 83 9.20 1.08 -2.73
N ILE A 84 9.37 -0.25 -2.73
CA ILE A 84 9.34 -1.08 -3.93
C ILE A 84 7.99 -0.96 -4.65
N VAL A 85 6.89 -1.03 -3.91
CA VAL A 85 5.54 -0.92 -4.50
C VAL A 85 5.29 0.47 -5.07
N LEU A 86 5.70 1.54 -4.37
CA LEU A 86 5.58 2.92 -4.87
C LEU A 86 6.40 3.13 -6.14
N SER A 87 7.65 2.63 -6.20
CA SER A 87 8.49 2.75 -7.38
C SER A 87 7.86 2.12 -8.61
N SER A 88 7.25 0.95 -8.46
CA SER A 88 6.59 0.22 -9.54
C SER A 88 5.25 0.84 -9.95
N LEU A 89 4.45 1.30 -8.98
CA LEU A 89 3.06 1.72 -9.22
C LEU A 89 2.90 3.22 -9.46
N ARG A 90 3.80 4.05 -8.89
CA ARG A 90 3.72 5.52 -8.92
C ARG A 90 4.97 6.20 -9.46
N GLY A 91 6.01 5.42 -9.73
CA GLY A 91 7.26 5.90 -10.32
C GLY A 91 8.22 6.53 -9.32
N GLU A 92 9.31 7.05 -9.87
CA GLU A 92 10.48 7.52 -9.11
C GLU A 92 10.16 8.63 -8.12
N GLY A 93 9.32 9.60 -8.49
CA GLY A 93 9.03 10.74 -7.62
C GLY A 93 8.37 10.34 -6.30
N ALA A 94 7.42 9.41 -6.32
CA ALA A 94 6.78 8.90 -5.11
C ALA A 94 7.73 8.00 -4.30
N ALA A 95 8.57 7.23 -4.99
CA ALA A 95 9.56 6.38 -4.35
C ALA A 95 10.61 7.21 -3.61
N LEU A 96 11.16 8.25 -4.24
CA LEU A 96 12.15 9.14 -3.61
C LEU A 96 11.55 9.87 -2.41
N GLU A 97 10.33 10.42 -2.52
CA GLU A 97 9.64 11.05 -1.40
C GLU A 97 9.44 10.09 -0.22
N PHE A 98 9.13 8.82 -0.48
CA PHE A 98 9.00 7.83 0.59
C PHE A 98 10.35 7.38 1.15
N ALA A 99 11.40 7.31 0.33
CA ALA A 99 12.76 7.04 0.81
C ALA A 99 13.22 8.10 1.82
N ASP A 100 12.94 9.38 1.55
CA ASP A 100 13.23 10.47 2.50
C ASP A 100 12.45 10.32 3.81
N VAL A 101 11.19 9.89 3.75
CA VAL A 101 10.38 9.59 4.94
C VAL A 101 10.97 8.41 5.72
N ILE A 102 11.39 7.34 5.05
CA ILE A 102 12.05 6.19 5.68
C ILE A 102 13.32 6.65 6.41
N ALA A 103 14.17 7.43 5.74
CA ALA A 103 15.42 7.92 6.31
C ALA A 103 15.22 8.81 7.55
N THR A 104 14.09 9.53 7.66
CA THR A 104 13.77 10.33 8.86
C THR A 104 13.25 9.50 10.03
N VAL A 105 12.73 8.30 9.80
CA VAL A 105 12.10 7.45 10.82
C VAL A 105 13.04 6.34 11.29
N PHE A 106 13.81 5.77 10.37
CA PHE A 106 14.75 4.71 10.65
C PHE A 106 16.18 5.24 10.48
N ASP A 107 16.99 5.13 11.52
CA ASP A 107 18.42 5.46 11.47
C ASP A 107 19.15 4.32 10.73
N ASP A 108 18.96 4.26 9.40
CA ASP A 108 19.58 3.24 8.55
C ASP A 108 20.65 3.85 7.66
N SER A 109 21.91 3.71 8.10
CA SER A 109 23.10 4.08 7.32
C SER A 109 23.66 2.92 6.47
N GLY A 110 22.97 1.77 6.45
CA GLY A 110 23.49 0.51 5.92
C GLY A 110 22.95 0.13 4.54
N ALA A 111 23.06 0.99 3.51
CA ALA A 111 22.79 0.54 2.15
C ALA A 111 23.75 -0.60 1.76
N PRO A 112 23.25 -1.76 1.35
CA PRO A 112 24.12 -2.83 0.85
C PRO A 112 24.85 -2.36 -0.41
N PRO A 113 26.04 -2.91 -0.68
CA PRO A 113 26.76 -2.58 -1.92
C PRO A 113 25.90 -2.95 -3.15
N PRO A 114 26.11 -2.25 -4.28
CA PRO A 114 25.46 -2.61 -5.54
C PRO A 114 25.70 -4.09 -5.87
N GLN A 115 24.65 -4.77 -6.26
CA GLN A 115 24.68 -6.17 -6.71
C GLN A 115 24.42 -6.22 -8.21
N ASP A 116 24.83 -7.30 -8.85
CA ASP A 116 24.43 -7.58 -10.23
C ASP A 116 22.89 -7.62 -10.30
N LEU A 117 22.32 -6.82 -11.20
CA LEU A 117 20.89 -6.73 -11.35
C LEU A 117 20.36 -7.93 -12.16
N PRO A 118 19.23 -8.52 -11.76
CA PRO A 118 18.61 -9.59 -12.53
C PRO A 118 18.14 -9.09 -13.89
N HIS A 119 18.12 -9.98 -14.86
CA HIS A 119 17.62 -9.75 -16.21
C HIS A 119 16.42 -10.68 -16.48
N ALA A 120 15.51 -10.24 -17.34
CA ALA A 120 14.43 -11.10 -17.82
C ALA A 120 14.99 -12.07 -18.88
N GLY A 121 14.69 -13.35 -18.70
CA GLY A 121 14.94 -14.35 -19.73
C GLY A 121 13.92 -14.28 -20.88
N PRO A 122 14.23 -14.87 -22.05
CA PRO A 122 13.31 -14.90 -23.18
C PRO A 122 11.96 -15.53 -22.81
N GLY A 123 10.86 -14.80 -23.03
CA GLY A 123 9.50 -15.26 -22.75
C GLY A 123 9.04 -15.19 -21.30
N GLU A 124 9.89 -14.85 -20.35
CA GLU A 124 9.52 -14.78 -18.93
C GLU A 124 8.43 -13.72 -18.65
N ALA A 125 8.51 -12.55 -19.28
CA ALA A 125 7.52 -11.49 -19.14
C ALA A 125 6.14 -11.97 -19.61
N GLU A 126 6.07 -12.60 -20.79
CA GLU A 126 4.83 -13.14 -21.34
C GLU A 126 4.23 -14.22 -20.45
N ALA A 127 5.04 -15.19 -20.03
CA ALA A 127 4.60 -16.27 -19.16
C ALA A 127 4.06 -15.73 -17.81
N ASN A 128 4.72 -14.74 -17.22
CA ASN A 128 4.29 -14.12 -15.98
C ASN A 128 2.97 -13.38 -16.15
N PHE A 129 2.82 -12.57 -17.20
CA PHE A 129 1.57 -11.85 -17.45
C PHE A 129 0.40 -12.80 -17.70
N LEU A 130 0.62 -13.85 -18.47
CA LEU A 130 -0.40 -14.88 -18.72
C LEU A 130 -0.82 -15.59 -17.43
N ALA A 131 0.15 -16.00 -16.60
CA ALA A 131 -0.12 -16.69 -15.34
C ALA A 131 -0.92 -15.83 -14.36
N TYR A 132 -0.61 -14.53 -14.28
CA TYR A 132 -1.27 -13.63 -13.33
C TYR A 132 -2.65 -13.14 -13.80
N PHE A 133 -2.75 -12.75 -15.06
CA PHE A 133 -3.98 -12.15 -15.60
C PHE A 133 -4.94 -13.18 -16.20
N GLY A 134 -4.49 -14.41 -16.45
CA GLY A 134 -5.23 -15.46 -17.20
C GLY A 134 -5.21 -15.23 -18.71
N THR A 135 -5.27 -13.97 -19.13
CA THR A 135 -5.08 -13.52 -20.52
C THR A 135 -4.22 -12.25 -20.48
N ILE A 136 -3.35 -12.07 -21.48
CA ILE A 136 -2.52 -10.86 -21.53
C ILE A 136 -3.40 -9.64 -21.84
N PRO A 137 -3.47 -8.65 -20.94
CA PRO A 137 -4.22 -7.41 -21.20
C PRO A 137 -3.72 -6.69 -22.45
N VAL A 138 -4.64 -6.13 -23.24
CA VAL A 138 -4.31 -5.42 -24.48
C VAL A 138 -3.17 -4.41 -24.34
N PRO A 139 -3.13 -3.55 -23.29
CA PRO A 139 -2.01 -2.61 -23.11
C PRO A 139 -0.65 -3.31 -22.96
N LEU A 140 -0.59 -4.46 -22.28
CA LEU A 140 0.65 -5.21 -22.10
C LEU A 140 1.07 -5.92 -23.39
N ALA A 141 0.12 -6.48 -24.14
CA ALA A 141 0.39 -7.04 -25.46
C ALA A 141 0.97 -5.98 -26.42
N GLN A 142 0.44 -4.75 -26.37
CA GLN A 142 0.99 -3.64 -27.16
C GLN A 142 2.37 -3.22 -26.68
N LEU A 143 2.62 -3.19 -25.39
CA LEU A 143 3.95 -2.89 -24.83
C LEU A 143 4.98 -3.92 -25.29
N MET A 144 4.66 -5.21 -25.19
CA MET A 144 5.51 -6.31 -25.66
C MET A 144 5.82 -6.21 -27.14
N ARG A 145 4.83 -5.85 -27.96
CA ARG A 145 5.00 -5.69 -29.41
C ARG A 145 5.82 -4.46 -29.80
N LEU A 146 5.60 -3.32 -29.12
CA LEU A 146 6.19 -2.02 -29.52
C LEU A 146 7.52 -1.74 -28.84
N CYS A 147 7.67 -2.17 -27.59
CA CYS A 147 8.84 -1.89 -26.74
C CYS A 147 9.14 -3.13 -25.86
N PRO A 148 9.61 -4.25 -26.42
CA PRO A 148 9.79 -5.50 -25.67
C PRO A 148 10.70 -5.33 -24.45
N GLY A 149 11.78 -4.57 -24.53
CA GLY A 149 12.62 -4.28 -23.36
C GLY A 149 11.90 -3.53 -22.22
N ALA A 150 10.90 -2.70 -22.54
CA ALA A 150 10.07 -2.07 -21.51
C ALA A 150 9.06 -3.07 -20.89
N ALA A 151 8.61 -4.05 -21.65
CA ALA A 151 7.78 -5.14 -21.11
C ALA A 151 8.59 -6.01 -20.14
N ASP A 152 9.83 -6.33 -20.47
CA ASP A 152 10.76 -7.07 -19.60
C ASP A 152 11.08 -6.27 -18.34
N ALA A 153 11.33 -4.97 -18.47
CA ALA A 153 11.54 -4.08 -17.33
C ALA A 153 10.30 -4.03 -16.40
N TYR A 154 9.11 -3.91 -16.98
CA TYR A 154 7.87 -3.94 -16.19
C TYR A 154 7.66 -5.29 -15.48
N TYR A 155 7.97 -6.40 -16.15
CA TYR A 155 7.96 -7.73 -15.54
C TYR A 155 8.87 -7.78 -14.30
N LEU A 156 10.11 -7.29 -14.41
CA LEU A 156 11.06 -7.27 -13.28
C LEU A 156 10.57 -6.39 -12.13
N MET A 157 10.05 -5.19 -12.43
CA MET A 157 9.45 -4.31 -11.41
C MET A 157 8.28 -4.99 -10.71
N ARG A 158 7.40 -5.63 -11.45
CA ARG A 158 6.26 -6.36 -10.91
C ARG A 158 6.69 -7.54 -10.04
N ARG A 159 7.67 -8.31 -10.50
CA ARG A 159 8.26 -9.42 -9.73
C ARG A 159 8.83 -8.91 -8.41
N GLY A 160 9.55 -7.79 -8.42
CA GLY A 160 10.03 -7.13 -7.21
C GLY A 160 8.89 -6.73 -6.26
N SER A 161 7.80 -6.21 -6.79
CA SER A 161 6.67 -5.71 -5.99
C SER A 161 5.81 -6.81 -5.37
N ILE A 162 5.74 -8.00 -5.96
CA ILE A 162 4.87 -9.09 -5.52
C ILE A 162 5.69 -10.30 -5.04
N ASP A 163 6.44 -10.94 -5.94
CA ASP A 163 7.06 -12.24 -5.66
C ASP A 163 8.31 -12.12 -4.78
N ALA A 164 9.12 -11.08 -4.99
CA ALA A 164 10.36 -10.81 -4.26
C ALA A 164 10.21 -9.67 -3.24
N ASN A 165 8.99 -9.24 -2.94
CA ASN A 165 8.74 -8.21 -1.93
C ASN A 165 9.13 -8.73 -0.54
N PRO A 166 9.73 -7.88 0.35
CA PRO A 166 10.03 -8.24 1.73
C PRO A 166 8.83 -8.71 2.55
N LEU A 167 7.62 -8.24 2.22
CA LEU A 167 6.36 -8.75 2.80
C LEU A 167 5.96 -10.07 2.13
N SER A 168 5.09 -10.84 2.80
CA SER A 168 4.46 -12.00 2.14
C SER A 168 3.63 -11.56 0.92
N PRO A 169 3.42 -12.44 -0.08
CA PRO A 169 2.58 -12.11 -1.24
C PRO A 169 1.21 -11.56 -0.86
N LYS A 170 0.58 -12.13 0.16
CA LYS A 170 -0.69 -11.62 0.70
C LYS A 170 -0.59 -10.17 1.16
N HIS A 171 0.40 -9.85 2.00
CA HIS A 171 0.55 -8.49 2.52
C HIS A 171 1.02 -7.50 1.45
N GLY A 172 1.77 -7.96 0.44
CA GLY A 172 2.12 -7.16 -0.74
C GLY A 172 0.89 -6.75 -1.55
N GLU A 173 -0.03 -7.68 -1.81
CA GLU A 173 -1.31 -7.41 -2.49
C GLU A 173 -2.21 -6.46 -1.67
N LEU A 174 -2.27 -6.63 -0.34
CA LEU A 174 -3.01 -5.74 0.54
C LEU A 174 -2.44 -4.31 0.55
N LEU A 175 -1.12 -4.17 0.52
CA LEU A 175 -0.42 -2.89 0.40
C LEU A 175 -0.73 -2.20 -0.93
N LEU A 176 -0.64 -2.94 -2.05
CA LEU A 176 -1.03 -2.45 -3.38
C LEU A 176 -2.48 -1.96 -3.38
N LEU A 177 -3.37 -2.73 -2.77
CA LEU A 177 -4.78 -2.39 -2.70
C LEU A 177 -5.04 -1.10 -1.91
N ALA A 178 -4.33 -0.87 -0.80
CA ALA A 178 -4.44 0.38 -0.03
C ALA A 178 -4.06 1.61 -0.88
N ILE A 179 -2.98 1.53 -1.68
CA ILE A 179 -2.57 2.60 -2.60
C ILE A 179 -3.61 2.82 -3.69
N LEU A 180 -4.08 1.74 -4.31
CA LEU A 180 -5.05 1.82 -5.41
C LEU A 180 -6.39 2.37 -4.95
N ALA A 181 -6.83 2.00 -3.74
CA ALA A 181 -8.02 2.56 -3.12
C ALA A 181 -7.85 4.07 -2.84
N ALA A 182 -6.69 4.48 -2.29
CA ALA A 182 -6.40 5.90 -2.07
C ALA A 182 -6.40 6.70 -3.37
N GLY A 183 -5.91 6.12 -4.46
CA GLY A 183 -5.91 6.72 -5.80
C GLY A 183 -7.22 6.57 -6.58
N TYR A 184 -8.25 5.98 -6.01
CA TYR A 184 -9.54 5.69 -6.68
C TYR A 184 -9.37 4.91 -7.99
N SER A 185 -8.39 4.01 -8.03
CA SER A 185 -8.01 3.30 -9.25
C SER A 185 -8.96 2.14 -9.55
N PRO A 186 -9.44 2.00 -10.79
CA PRO A 186 -10.22 0.83 -11.19
C PRO A 186 -9.41 -0.48 -11.13
N MET A 187 -8.08 -0.38 -11.10
CA MET A 187 -7.19 -1.54 -10.94
C MET A 187 -7.31 -2.21 -9.56
N ALA A 188 -7.96 -1.57 -8.59
CA ALA A 188 -8.25 -2.19 -7.30
C ALA A 188 -8.94 -3.54 -7.43
N ALA A 189 -9.85 -3.72 -8.41
CA ALA A 189 -10.52 -5.00 -8.67
C ALA A 189 -9.54 -6.15 -8.97
N THR A 190 -8.48 -5.88 -9.73
CA THR A 190 -7.44 -6.87 -10.02
C THR A 190 -6.72 -7.30 -8.74
N HIS A 191 -6.41 -6.35 -7.86
CA HIS A 191 -5.68 -6.63 -6.62
C HIS A 191 -6.57 -7.18 -5.49
N VAL A 192 -7.89 -6.94 -5.50
CA VAL A 192 -8.83 -7.71 -4.66
C VAL A 192 -8.76 -9.19 -5.02
N ARG A 193 -8.78 -9.53 -6.32
CA ARG A 193 -8.63 -10.91 -6.79
C ARG A 193 -7.23 -11.45 -6.44
N GLY A 194 -6.16 -10.70 -6.66
CA GLY A 194 -4.79 -11.08 -6.31
C GLY A 194 -4.63 -11.37 -4.82
N ALA A 195 -5.17 -10.51 -3.95
CA ALA A 195 -5.16 -10.71 -2.50
C ALA A 195 -5.89 -12.01 -2.09
N ARG A 196 -7.08 -12.27 -2.66
CA ARG A 196 -7.82 -13.53 -2.41
C ARG A 196 -7.02 -14.75 -2.90
N MET A 197 -6.39 -14.69 -4.06
CA MET A 197 -5.52 -15.76 -4.58
C MET A 197 -4.31 -15.99 -3.68
N ALA A 198 -3.78 -14.94 -3.05
CA ALA A 198 -2.70 -15.01 -2.07
C ALA A 198 -3.19 -15.43 -0.65
N GLY A 199 -4.47 -15.78 -0.48
CA GLY A 199 -5.05 -16.26 0.77
C GLY A 199 -5.51 -15.16 1.73
N ALA A 200 -5.76 -13.95 1.24
CA ALA A 200 -6.37 -12.91 2.07
C ALA A 200 -7.87 -13.17 2.25
N THR A 201 -8.34 -12.95 3.47
CA THR A 201 -9.77 -12.92 3.80
C THR A 201 -10.38 -11.58 3.41
N ASP A 202 -11.71 -11.53 3.25
CA ASP A 202 -12.41 -10.27 2.99
C ASP A 202 -12.26 -9.27 4.15
N GLN A 203 -12.09 -9.76 5.38
CA GLN A 203 -11.79 -8.91 6.53
C GLN A 203 -10.41 -8.24 6.40
N GLU A 204 -9.37 -8.99 5.98
CA GLU A 204 -8.03 -8.43 5.74
C GLU A 204 -8.06 -7.40 4.60
N ILE A 205 -8.79 -7.68 3.53
CA ILE A 205 -8.99 -6.77 2.40
C ILE A 205 -9.70 -5.49 2.88
N ALA A 206 -10.78 -5.63 3.65
CA ALA A 206 -11.51 -4.49 4.20
C ALA A 206 -10.62 -3.61 5.07
N GLU A 207 -9.86 -4.19 6.00
CA GLU A 207 -8.93 -3.44 6.86
C GLU A 207 -7.83 -2.74 6.07
N ALA A 208 -7.29 -3.37 5.01
CA ALA A 208 -6.30 -2.76 4.13
C ALA A 208 -6.88 -1.55 3.37
N VAL A 209 -8.09 -1.66 2.84
CA VAL A 209 -8.78 -0.54 2.14
C VAL A 209 -9.10 0.60 3.10
N LEU A 210 -9.50 0.30 4.34
CA LEU A 210 -9.73 1.34 5.36
C LEU A 210 -8.47 2.12 5.71
N CYS A 211 -7.28 1.57 5.50
CA CYS A 211 -6.01 2.29 5.65
C CYS A 211 -5.84 3.44 4.63
N ALA A 212 -6.61 3.46 3.54
CA ALA A 212 -6.63 4.59 2.61
C ALA A 212 -7.45 5.79 3.13
N VAL A 213 -8.38 5.58 4.07
CA VAL A 213 -9.32 6.62 4.54
C VAL A 213 -8.62 7.84 5.12
N PRO A 214 -7.55 7.75 5.93
CA PRO A 214 -6.83 8.92 6.45
C PRO A 214 -6.28 9.85 5.37
N ALA A 215 -5.92 9.30 4.20
CA ALA A 215 -5.34 10.06 3.10
C ALA A 215 -6.36 10.46 2.01
N ALA A 216 -7.43 9.67 1.82
CA ALA A 216 -8.34 9.82 0.69
C ALA A 216 -9.82 9.95 1.07
N GLY A 217 -10.16 9.84 2.36
CA GLY A 217 -11.54 9.87 2.82
C GLY A 217 -12.30 8.57 2.54
N ILE A 218 -13.56 8.53 2.96
CA ILE A 218 -14.42 7.34 2.87
C ILE A 218 -14.70 6.91 1.42
N ALA A 219 -14.53 7.78 0.45
CA ALA A 219 -14.70 7.46 -0.98
C ALA A 219 -13.75 6.34 -1.43
N ALA A 220 -12.57 6.19 -0.79
CA ALA A 220 -11.66 5.07 -1.03
C ALA A 220 -12.31 3.71 -0.73
N TRP A 221 -13.08 3.63 0.36
CA TRP A 221 -13.86 2.43 0.69
C TRP A 221 -15.00 2.20 -0.30
N ILE A 222 -15.77 3.25 -0.65
CA ILE A 222 -16.92 3.13 -1.54
C ILE A 222 -16.51 2.54 -2.90
N GLY A 223 -15.34 2.93 -3.42
CA GLY A 223 -14.81 2.43 -4.69
C GLY A 223 -14.46 0.93 -4.69
N VAL A 224 -14.18 0.34 -3.53
CA VAL A 224 -13.74 -1.06 -3.41
C VAL A 224 -14.77 -1.94 -2.68
N GLY A 225 -15.51 -1.37 -1.74
CA GLY A 225 -16.41 -2.13 -0.87
C GLY A 225 -17.47 -2.95 -1.63
N ALA A 226 -17.93 -2.47 -2.78
CA ALA A 226 -18.87 -3.21 -3.62
C ALA A 226 -18.28 -4.52 -4.19
N MET A 227 -16.94 -4.63 -4.28
CA MET A 227 -16.25 -5.84 -4.76
C MET A 227 -16.16 -6.94 -3.69
N LEU A 228 -16.52 -6.61 -2.46
CA LEU A 228 -16.54 -7.51 -1.31
C LEU A 228 -17.98 -8.00 -0.98
N ALA A 229 -18.96 -7.64 -1.80
CA ALA A 229 -20.29 -8.18 -1.66
C ALA A 229 -20.27 -9.72 -1.81
N PRO A 230 -21.02 -10.48 -1.01
CA PRO A 230 -21.20 -11.90 -1.24
C PRO A 230 -21.89 -12.11 -2.60
N ASP A 231 -21.45 -13.14 -3.32
CA ASP A 231 -22.06 -13.59 -4.59
C ASP A 231 -23.52 -13.98 -4.40
#